data_df5f770668c4fff0982f2ae1e63bf1f7
#
_entry.id   df5f770668c4fff0982f2ae1e63bf1f7
#
_cell.length_a   1.000
_cell.length_b   1.000
_cell.length_c   1.000
_cell.angle_alpha   90.00
_cell.angle_beta   90.00
_cell.angle_gamma   90.00
#
_symmetry.space_group_name_H-M   'P 1'
#
loop_
_entity.id
_entity.type
_entity.pdbx_description
1 polymer ?
#
loop_
_entity_poly.entity_id
_entity_poly.type
_entity_poly.pdbx_seq_one_letter_code
_entity_poly.pdbx_strand_id
1 'polypeptide(L)'
;MKKRSRFFGYLVLILLIATFVGCASTSKQEGTGEYVDDSVITTKVKSLLAADDFLKSFQISVETYKGTVQLSGFVSSQQAVDKAGQITHSVKGVKSVKNDLIVK
;
A
#
# COMPACT_ATOMS: atom_id res chain seq x y z
N MET A 1 -24.78 38.24 2.45
CA MET A 1 -24.23 37.95 1.16
C MET A 1 -22.92 37.18 1.25
N LYS A 2 -21.95 37.75 1.96
CA LYS A 2 -20.66 37.09 2.09
C LYS A 2 -20.77 35.76 2.82
N LYS A 3 -21.64 35.66 3.79
CA LYS A 3 -21.86 34.42 4.55
C LYS A 3 -22.42 33.33 3.63
N ARG A 4 -23.24 33.68 2.69
CA ARG A 4 -23.78 32.73 1.75
C ARG A 4 -22.70 32.13 0.88
N SER A 5 -21.79 32.98 0.40
CA SER A 5 -20.69 32.52 -0.44
C SER A 5 -19.84 31.49 0.28
N ARG A 6 -19.50 31.77 1.53
CA ARG A 6 -18.69 30.88 2.30
C ARG A 6 -19.40 29.55 2.54
N PHE A 7 -20.64 29.62 2.91
CA PHE A 7 -21.43 28.44 3.15
C PHE A 7 -21.51 27.58 1.89
N PHE A 8 -21.70 28.20 0.77
CA PHE A 8 -21.78 27.51 -0.49
C PHE A 8 -20.44 26.83 -0.83
N GLY A 9 -19.33 27.47 -0.52
CA GLY A 9 -18.01 26.90 -0.74
C GLY A 9 -17.78 25.64 0.09
N TYR A 10 -18.20 25.67 1.33
CA TYR A 10 -18.08 24.49 2.19
C TYR A 10 -18.95 23.34 1.69
N LEU A 11 -20.11 23.66 1.21
CA LEU A 11 -21.02 22.66 0.69
C LEU A 11 -20.44 21.96 -0.51
N VAL A 12 -19.83 22.72 -1.41
CA VAL A 12 -19.19 22.15 -2.60
C VAL A 12 -18.03 21.26 -2.19
N LEU A 13 -17.25 21.69 -1.22
CA LEU A 13 -16.13 20.91 -0.73
C LEU A 13 -16.59 19.57 -0.16
N ILE A 14 -17.64 19.59 0.62
CA ILE A 14 -18.17 18.37 1.21
C ILE A 14 -18.68 17.42 0.14
N LEU A 15 -19.32 17.95 -0.89
CA LEU A 15 -19.80 17.13 -1.98
C LEU A 15 -18.65 16.46 -2.74
N LEU A 16 -17.56 17.19 -2.94
CA LEU A 16 -16.40 16.63 -3.62
C LEU A 16 -15.80 15.47 -2.83
N ILE A 17 -15.71 15.63 -1.52
CA ILE A 17 -15.18 14.59 -0.66
C ILE A 17 -16.08 13.36 -0.70
N ALA A 18 -17.38 13.55 -0.65
CA ALA A 18 -18.32 12.45 -0.70
C ALA A 18 -18.22 11.68 -2.02
N THR A 19 -18.06 12.40 -3.12
CA THR A 19 -17.91 11.78 -4.42
C THR A 19 -16.66 10.93 -4.48
N PHE A 20 -15.58 11.44 -3.91
CA PHE A 20 -14.32 10.72 -3.89
C PHE A 20 -14.46 9.41 -3.12
N VAL A 21 -15.10 9.44 -1.96
CA VAL A 21 -15.32 8.24 -1.16
C VAL A 21 -16.19 7.26 -1.93
N GLY A 22 -17.18 7.74 -2.64
CA GLY A 22 -18.03 6.89 -3.46
C GLY A 22 -17.25 6.16 -4.54
N CYS A 23 -16.34 6.84 -5.20
CA CYS A 23 -15.50 6.20 -6.20
C CYS A 23 -14.64 5.10 -5.60
N ALA A 24 -14.07 5.35 -4.43
CA ALA A 24 -13.25 4.35 -3.76
C ALA A 24 -14.08 3.11 -3.41
N SER A 25 -15.29 3.31 -2.94
CA SER A 25 -16.18 2.19 -2.64
C SER A 25 -16.51 1.38 -3.88
N THR A 26 -16.78 2.05 -4.97
CA THR A 26 -17.10 1.39 -6.22
C THR A 26 -15.92 0.54 -6.71
N SER A 27 -14.71 1.07 -6.60
CA SER A 27 -13.51 0.32 -6.96
C SER A 27 -13.41 -0.97 -6.19
N LYS A 28 -13.66 -0.91 -4.90
CA LYS A 28 -13.58 -2.10 -4.06
C LYS A 28 -14.59 -3.15 -4.48
N GLN A 29 -15.78 -2.73 -4.83
CA GLN A 29 -16.82 -3.66 -5.23
C GLN A 29 -16.48 -4.34 -6.55
N GLU A 30 -15.86 -3.62 -7.45
CA GLU A 30 -15.50 -4.17 -8.74
C GLU A 30 -14.39 -5.19 -8.63
N GLY A 31 -13.61 -5.11 -7.58
CA GLY A 31 -12.49 -6.00 -7.38
C GLY A 31 -12.88 -7.44 -7.13
N THR A 32 -14.14 -7.72 -6.86
CA THR A 32 -14.68 -9.07 -6.65
C THR A 32 -13.87 -9.90 -5.67
N GLY A 33 -13.08 -9.29 -4.84
CA GLY A 33 -12.33 -9.97 -3.80
C GLY A 33 -11.10 -10.72 -4.27
N GLU A 34 -10.91 -10.86 -5.57
CA GLU A 34 -9.76 -11.62 -6.08
C GLU A 34 -8.66 -10.73 -6.62
N TYR A 35 -9.06 -9.64 -7.25
CA TYR A 35 -8.09 -8.72 -7.80
C TYR A 35 -7.78 -7.63 -6.80
N VAL A 36 -6.50 -7.46 -6.50
CA VAL A 36 -6.04 -6.36 -5.67
C VAL A 36 -5.06 -5.55 -6.50
N ASP A 37 -5.30 -4.23 -6.58
CA ASP A 37 -4.48 -3.33 -7.36
C ASP A 37 -3.04 -3.35 -6.86
N ASP A 38 -2.09 -3.33 -7.79
CA ASP A 38 -0.66 -3.34 -7.46
C ASP A 38 -0.29 -2.20 -6.52
N SER A 39 -0.90 -1.03 -6.68
CA SER A 39 -0.61 0.11 -5.80
C SER A 39 -1.08 -0.14 -4.37
N VAL A 40 -2.19 -0.84 -4.20
CA VAL A 40 -2.69 -1.21 -2.89
C VAL A 40 -1.75 -2.22 -2.23
N ILE A 41 -1.29 -3.19 -2.98
CA ILE A 41 -0.34 -4.18 -2.49
C ILE A 41 0.94 -3.50 -2.04
N THR A 42 1.49 -2.64 -2.87
CA THR A 42 2.72 -1.91 -2.55
C THR A 42 2.57 -1.13 -1.25
N THR A 43 1.48 -0.39 -1.11
CA THR A 43 1.23 0.41 0.08
C THR A 43 1.13 -0.47 1.32
N LYS A 44 0.42 -1.58 1.22
CA LYS A 44 0.25 -2.49 2.35
C LYS A 44 1.56 -3.13 2.75
N VAL A 45 2.34 -3.60 1.79
CA VAL A 45 3.65 -4.20 2.07
C VAL A 45 4.56 -3.17 2.75
N LYS A 46 4.64 -1.98 2.19
CA LYS A 46 5.48 -0.92 2.77
C LYS A 46 5.09 -0.63 4.21
N SER A 47 3.79 -0.53 4.49
CA SER A 47 3.35 -0.22 5.84
C SER A 47 3.67 -1.35 6.82
N LEU A 48 3.53 -2.60 6.41
CA LEU A 48 3.86 -3.72 7.27
C LEU A 48 5.37 -3.82 7.54
N LEU A 49 6.19 -3.59 6.53
CA LEU A 49 7.63 -3.61 6.72
C LEU A 49 8.10 -2.48 7.63
N ALA A 50 7.51 -1.29 7.46
CA ALA A 50 7.85 -0.13 8.29
C ALA A 50 7.38 -0.28 9.73
N ALA A 51 6.35 -1.07 9.96
CA ALA A 51 5.81 -1.29 11.30
C ALA A 51 6.51 -2.43 12.04
N ASP A 52 7.28 -3.25 11.35
CA ASP A 52 7.97 -4.37 11.96
C ASP A 52 9.20 -3.90 12.72
N ASP A 53 9.30 -4.26 13.99
CA ASP A 53 10.39 -3.78 14.85
C ASP A 53 11.76 -4.19 14.33
N PHE A 54 11.86 -5.34 13.71
CA PHE A 54 13.12 -5.85 13.21
C PHE A 54 13.52 -5.20 11.88
N LEU A 55 12.54 -4.86 11.05
CA LEU A 55 12.78 -4.38 9.69
C LEU A 55 12.69 -2.88 9.53
N LYS A 56 12.07 -2.18 10.47
CA LYS A 56 11.74 -0.76 10.30
C LYS A 56 12.94 0.16 10.10
N SER A 57 14.12 -0.27 10.52
CA SER A 57 15.33 0.54 10.40
C SER A 57 15.97 0.41 9.01
N PHE A 58 15.55 -0.55 8.20
CA PHE A 58 16.12 -0.73 6.88
C PHE A 58 15.29 -0.01 5.83
N GLN A 59 15.95 0.48 4.80
CA GLN A 59 15.25 1.08 3.67
C GLN A 59 15.02 0.00 2.64
N ILE A 60 13.80 -0.49 2.61
CA ILE A 60 13.41 -1.55 1.68
C ILE A 60 12.51 -0.95 0.61
N SER A 61 12.91 -1.08 -0.64
CA SER A 61 12.10 -0.65 -1.77
C SER A 61 11.13 -1.75 -2.15
N VAL A 62 9.91 -1.36 -2.41
CA VAL A 62 8.84 -2.29 -2.77
C VAL A 62 8.22 -1.86 -4.08
N GLU A 63 8.17 -2.77 -5.04
CA GLU A 63 7.50 -2.53 -6.31
C GLU A 63 6.62 -3.73 -6.63
N THR A 64 5.44 -3.48 -7.14
CA THR A 64 4.49 -4.55 -7.45
C THR A 64 4.06 -4.45 -8.91
N TYR A 65 4.11 -5.58 -9.60
CA TYR A 65 3.66 -5.66 -10.98
C TYR A 65 2.85 -6.93 -11.16
N LYS A 66 1.57 -6.77 -11.46
CA LYS A 66 0.64 -7.89 -11.68
C LYS A 66 0.69 -8.92 -10.57
N GLY A 67 0.74 -8.43 -9.34
CA GLY A 67 0.72 -9.29 -8.15
C GLY A 67 2.08 -9.82 -7.74
N THR A 68 3.13 -9.60 -8.50
CA THR A 68 4.49 -9.97 -8.13
C THR A 68 5.14 -8.79 -7.42
N VAL A 69 5.57 -9.01 -6.18
CA VAL A 69 6.19 -7.96 -5.38
C VAL A 69 7.69 -8.16 -5.38
N GLN A 70 8.40 -7.13 -5.78
CA GLN A 70 9.86 -7.14 -5.74
C GLN A 70 10.33 -6.31 -4.56
N LEU A 71 11.19 -6.91 -3.74
CA LEU A 71 11.84 -6.25 -2.62
C LEU A 71 13.30 -6.02 -2.98
N SER A 72 13.81 -4.83 -2.70
CA SER A 72 15.23 -4.54 -2.93
C SER A 72 15.74 -3.62 -1.85
N GLY A 73 17.04 -3.67 -1.63
CA GLY A 73 17.71 -2.89 -0.61
C GLY A 73 18.72 -3.74 0.15
N PHE A 74 19.25 -3.14 1.22
CA PHE A 74 20.26 -3.80 2.04
C PHE A 74 19.74 -4.02 3.45
N VAL A 75 19.99 -5.20 3.98
CA VAL A 75 19.60 -5.56 5.35
C VAL A 75 20.83 -6.16 6.04
N SER A 76 20.73 -6.36 7.34
CA SER A 76 21.90 -6.78 8.13
C SER A 76 22.05 -8.29 8.28
N SER A 77 21.04 -9.08 7.90
CA SER A 77 21.09 -10.53 8.12
C SER A 77 20.18 -11.26 7.17
N GLN A 78 20.45 -12.55 7.00
CA GLN A 78 19.57 -13.44 6.23
C GLN A 78 18.20 -13.52 6.87
N GLN A 79 18.15 -13.45 8.20
CA GLN A 79 16.90 -13.48 8.92
C GLN A 79 16.01 -12.31 8.52
N ALA A 80 16.59 -11.14 8.28
CA ALA A 80 15.83 -9.99 7.82
C ALA A 80 15.29 -10.22 6.41
N VAL A 81 16.08 -10.83 5.53
CA VAL A 81 15.63 -11.18 4.19
C VAL A 81 14.40 -12.08 4.27
N ASP A 82 14.51 -13.13 5.07
CA ASP A 82 13.44 -14.12 5.19
C ASP A 82 12.17 -13.51 5.78
N LYS A 83 12.32 -12.70 6.80
CA LYS A 83 11.17 -12.08 7.45
C LYS A 83 10.45 -11.13 6.53
N ALA A 84 11.20 -10.34 5.77
CA ALA A 84 10.60 -9.42 4.81
C ALA A 84 9.81 -10.18 3.74
N GLY A 85 10.34 -11.29 3.29
CA GLY A 85 9.64 -12.13 2.33
C GLY A 85 8.36 -12.73 2.90
N GLN A 86 8.41 -13.21 4.14
CA GLN A 86 7.24 -13.77 4.80
C GLN A 86 6.12 -12.74 4.96
N ILE A 87 6.49 -11.56 5.42
CA ILE A 87 5.51 -10.49 5.60
C ILE A 87 4.87 -10.14 4.27
N THR A 88 5.67 -10.04 3.22
CA THR A 88 5.17 -9.70 1.89
C THR A 88 4.21 -10.75 1.37
N HIS A 89 4.56 -12.02 1.54
CA HIS A 89 3.68 -13.11 1.12
C HIS A 89 2.34 -13.11 1.82
N SER A 90 2.27 -12.59 3.03
CA SER A 90 1.04 -12.58 3.81
C SER A 90 0.03 -11.55 3.32
N VAL A 91 0.43 -10.64 2.46
CA VAL A 91 -0.46 -9.57 1.99
C VAL A 91 -1.41 -10.12 0.95
N LYS A 92 -2.68 -9.82 1.12
CA LYS A 92 -3.72 -10.27 0.19
C LYS A 92 -3.47 -9.70 -1.20
N GLY A 93 -3.54 -10.55 -2.20
CA GLY A 93 -3.32 -10.16 -3.58
C GLY A 93 -1.92 -10.45 -4.10
N VAL A 94 -0.98 -10.76 -3.22
CA VAL A 94 0.38 -11.09 -3.62
C VAL A 94 0.40 -12.48 -4.22
N LYS A 95 0.83 -12.57 -5.47
CA LYS A 95 0.92 -13.86 -6.17
C LYS A 95 2.30 -14.47 -6.05
N SER A 96 3.33 -13.65 -6.05
CA SER A 96 4.69 -14.12 -5.86
C SER A 96 5.55 -12.99 -5.32
N VAL A 97 6.68 -13.35 -4.73
CA VAL A 97 7.62 -12.38 -4.16
C VAL A 97 8.98 -12.62 -4.77
N LYS A 98 9.54 -11.56 -5.34
CA LYS A 98 10.91 -11.56 -5.80
C LYS A 98 11.74 -10.84 -4.75
N ASN A 99 12.42 -11.61 -3.93
CA ASN A 99 13.15 -11.07 -2.78
C ASN A 99 14.61 -10.85 -3.16
N ASP A 100 14.91 -9.63 -3.55
CA ASP A 100 16.25 -9.24 -3.97
C ASP A 100 16.98 -8.44 -2.89
N LEU A 101 16.61 -8.63 -1.64
CA LEU A 101 17.32 -7.98 -0.54
C LEU A 101 18.73 -8.56 -0.40
N ILE A 102 19.66 -7.69 -0.11
CA ILE A 102 21.07 -8.05 -0.02
C ILE A 102 21.54 -7.88 1.42
N VAL A 103 22.19 -8.92 1.93
CA VAL A 103 22.77 -8.87 3.26
C VAL A 103 24.11 -8.15 3.18
N LYS A 104 24.31 -7.18 4.06
CA LYS A 104 25.53 -6.39 4.04
C LYS A 104 26.12 -6.20 5.43
#